data_b0270cc69621165eb87183d59395020d
#
_entry.id   b0270cc69621165eb87183d59395020d
#
_cell.length_a   1.000
_cell.length_b   1.000
_cell.length_c   1.000
_cell.angle_alpha   90.00
_cell.angle_beta   90.00
_cell.angle_gamma   90.00
#
_symmetry.space_group_name_H-M   'P 1'
#
loop_
_entity.id
_entity.type
_entity.pdbx_description
1 polymer ?
#
loop_
_entity_poly.entity_id
_entity_poly.type
_entity_poly.pdbx_seq_one_letter_code
_entity_poly.pdbx_strand_id
1 'polypeptide(L)'
;MSDTKISYSQFSLWKSCKHRWELAYAKRLRSKVPTVHTVFGTAMHNTLQSYMVEIFKNGEPPLDIVVSLFENMHVVFTEELNKHKQLFSSPEELTEIYNDGVNIVKFIHDRWLTYYNFNDIESVDIELPIDIAPNANKPSLKFVAYLDVVKKYKNHRVVIQDYKTSKDGWNRFQINDESKIELDIHSLLSKWYS
;
A
#
# COMPACT_ATOMS: atom_id res chain seq x y z
N MET A 1 -3.52 14.97 26.60
CA MET A 1 -3.59 15.56 25.24
C MET A 1 -3.42 14.41 24.24
N SER A 2 -4.34 14.24 23.29
CA SER A 2 -4.20 13.17 22.28
C SER A 2 -3.09 13.54 21.31
N ASP A 3 -2.22 12.58 21.02
CA ASP A 3 -1.16 12.75 20.02
C ASP A 3 -1.74 13.10 18.65
N THR A 4 -1.26 14.15 18.03
CA THR A 4 -1.65 14.52 16.68
C THR A 4 -0.83 13.68 15.70
N LYS A 5 -1.52 12.80 14.96
CA LYS A 5 -0.90 11.96 13.92
C LYS A 5 -0.97 12.64 12.56
N ILE A 6 0.16 12.70 11.87
CA ILE A 6 0.27 13.19 10.49
C ILE A 6 0.69 12.02 9.61
N SER A 7 -0.11 11.70 8.59
CA SER A 7 0.26 10.69 7.59
C SER A 7 1.13 11.29 6.49
N TYR A 8 1.87 10.42 5.78
CA TYR A 8 2.64 10.83 4.61
C TYR A 8 1.78 11.54 3.55
N SER A 9 0.58 11.05 3.29
CA SER A 9 -0.36 11.68 2.34
C SER A 9 -0.78 13.10 2.79
N GLN A 10 -0.95 13.31 4.09
CA GLN A 10 -1.18 14.65 4.64
C GLN A 10 0.01 15.58 4.40
N PHE A 11 1.20 15.10 4.71
CA PHE A 11 2.44 15.86 4.54
C PHE A 11 2.72 16.19 3.07
N SER A 12 2.59 15.21 2.19
CA SER A 12 2.77 15.37 0.74
C SER A 12 1.79 16.40 0.17
N LEU A 13 0.50 16.34 0.58
CA LEU A 13 -0.48 17.32 0.14
C LEU A 13 -0.18 18.72 0.67
N TRP A 14 0.25 18.84 1.92
CA TRP A 14 0.66 20.13 2.50
C TRP A 14 1.87 20.73 1.77
N LYS A 15 2.87 19.90 1.45
CA LYS A 15 4.05 20.31 0.70
C LYS A 15 3.71 20.81 -0.69
N SER A 16 2.77 20.12 -1.37
CA SER A 16 2.35 20.47 -2.73
C SER A 16 1.43 21.70 -2.77
N CYS A 17 0.45 21.79 -1.86
CA CYS A 17 -0.50 22.90 -1.80
C CYS A 17 -1.13 23.00 -0.40
N LYS A 18 -0.68 23.98 0.38
CA LYS A 18 -1.17 24.25 1.74
C LYS A 18 -2.69 24.50 1.77
N HIS A 19 -3.22 25.24 0.80
CA HIS A 19 -4.66 25.53 0.72
C HIS A 19 -5.47 24.27 0.47
N ARG A 20 -5.04 23.39 -0.44
CA ARG A 20 -5.68 22.11 -0.70
C ARG A 20 -5.64 21.21 0.54
N TRP A 21 -4.53 21.23 1.26
CA TRP A 21 -4.41 20.50 2.54
C TRP A 21 -5.40 21.06 3.59
N GLU A 22 -5.50 22.39 3.73
CA GLU A 22 -6.44 23.04 4.64
C GLU A 22 -7.88 22.60 4.35
N LEU A 23 -8.31 22.66 3.08
CA LEU A 23 -9.63 22.22 2.67
C LEU A 23 -9.86 20.73 2.97
N ALA A 24 -8.89 19.88 2.64
CA ALA A 24 -9.04 18.44 2.74
C ALA A 24 -9.00 17.93 4.20
N TYR A 25 -8.08 18.43 5.02
CA TYR A 25 -7.80 17.87 6.34
C TYR A 25 -8.27 18.75 7.50
N ALA A 26 -8.06 20.06 7.44
CA ALA A 26 -8.52 20.97 8.51
C ALA A 26 -10.02 21.20 8.41
N LYS A 27 -10.54 21.54 7.24
CA LYS A 27 -11.97 21.77 6.98
C LYS A 27 -12.76 20.51 6.62
N ARG A 28 -12.08 19.38 6.36
CA ARG A 28 -12.67 18.07 6.04
C ARG A 28 -13.65 18.10 4.84
N LEU A 29 -13.35 18.93 3.84
CA LEU A 29 -14.20 19.14 2.66
C LEU A 29 -13.89 18.16 1.49
N ARG A 30 -12.94 17.23 1.66
CA ARG A 30 -12.68 16.24 0.61
C ARG A 30 -13.79 15.20 0.55
N SER A 31 -14.13 14.73 -0.65
CA SER A 31 -15.00 13.57 -0.83
C SER A 31 -14.42 12.36 -0.10
N LYS A 32 -15.27 11.63 0.60
CA LYS A 32 -14.91 10.36 1.26
C LYS A 32 -15.34 9.15 0.43
N VAL A 33 -16.11 9.39 -0.64
CA VAL A 33 -16.59 8.30 -1.50
C VAL A 33 -15.40 7.79 -2.32
N PRO A 34 -15.05 6.51 -2.19
CA PRO A 34 -13.96 5.93 -2.97
C PRO A 34 -14.37 5.82 -4.44
N THR A 35 -13.38 5.74 -5.31
CA THR A 35 -13.56 5.33 -6.70
C THR A 35 -13.36 3.82 -6.82
N VAL A 36 -13.82 3.22 -7.91
CA VAL A 36 -13.53 1.80 -8.20
C VAL A 36 -12.02 1.51 -8.22
N HIS A 37 -11.22 2.45 -8.68
CA HIS A 37 -9.75 2.34 -8.66
C HIS A 37 -9.18 2.28 -7.24
N THR A 38 -9.78 2.99 -6.28
CA THR A 38 -9.37 2.93 -4.88
C THR A 38 -9.71 1.57 -4.27
N VAL A 39 -10.91 1.06 -4.55
CA VAL A 39 -11.34 -0.28 -4.10
C VAL A 39 -10.43 -1.36 -4.70
N PHE A 40 -10.19 -1.29 -6.00
CA PHE A 40 -9.29 -2.21 -6.69
C PHE A 40 -7.87 -2.17 -6.14
N GLY A 41 -7.30 -0.96 -5.93
CA GLY A 41 -5.98 -0.79 -5.33
C GLY A 41 -5.88 -1.49 -3.99
N THR A 42 -6.84 -1.26 -3.09
CA THR A 42 -6.87 -1.91 -1.76
C THR A 42 -6.98 -3.43 -1.87
N ALA A 43 -7.86 -3.94 -2.75
CA ALA A 43 -8.01 -5.38 -2.96
C ALA A 43 -6.74 -6.03 -3.52
N MET A 44 -6.07 -5.39 -4.48
CA MET A 44 -4.79 -5.85 -5.03
C MET A 44 -3.69 -5.88 -3.98
N HIS A 45 -3.56 -4.83 -3.15
CA HIS A 45 -2.63 -4.82 -2.02
C HIS A 45 -2.87 -6.00 -1.09
N ASN A 46 -4.11 -6.18 -0.60
CA ASN A 46 -4.46 -7.28 0.28
C ASN A 46 -4.12 -8.63 -0.33
N THR A 47 -4.43 -8.82 -1.62
CA THR A 47 -4.18 -10.07 -2.34
C THR A 47 -2.69 -10.36 -2.46
N LEU A 48 -1.90 -9.40 -2.91
CA LEU A 48 -0.46 -9.59 -3.13
C LEU A 48 0.32 -9.73 -1.81
N GLN A 49 -0.09 -9.01 -0.77
CA GLN A 49 0.50 -9.12 0.56
C GLN A 49 0.22 -10.51 1.16
N SER A 50 -1.02 -10.98 1.12
CA SER A 50 -1.39 -12.32 1.61
C SER A 50 -0.68 -13.42 0.81
N TYR A 51 -0.67 -13.30 -0.51
CA TYR A 51 0.03 -14.21 -1.41
C TYR A 51 1.51 -14.36 -1.07
N MET A 52 2.18 -13.24 -0.84
CA MET A 52 3.59 -13.24 -0.48
C MET A 52 3.83 -13.87 0.90
N VAL A 53 3.00 -13.56 1.90
CA VAL A 53 3.11 -14.14 3.24
C VAL A 53 2.92 -15.67 3.19
N GLU A 54 2.00 -16.16 2.35
CA GLU A 54 1.79 -17.60 2.17
C GLU A 54 2.98 -18.28 1.53
N ILE A 55 3.56 -17.71 0.46
CA ILE A 55 4.80 -18.24 -0.14
C ILE A 55 5.93 -18.25 0.90
N PHE A 56 6.08 -17.19 1.67
CA PHE A 56 7.13 -17.13 2.70
C PHE A 56 6.97 -18.22 3.77
N LYS A 57 5.72 -18.53 4.19
CA LYS A 57 5.43 -19.55 5.20
C LYS A 57 5.53 -20.97 4.66
N ASN A 58 5.03 -21.20 3.46
CA ASN A 58 4.81 -22.55 2.91
C ASN A 58 5.89 -22.96 1.90
N GLY A 59 6.68 -22.02 1.37
CA GLY A 59 7.68 -22.24 0.33
C GLY A 59 7.10 -22.32 -1.08
N GLU A 60 5.77 -22.25 -1.22
CA GLU A 60 5.05 -22.32 -2.49
C GLU A 60 3.82 -21.40 -2.48
N PRO A 61 3.36 -20.94 -3.64
CA PRO A 61 2.19 -20.08 -3.73
C PRO A 61 0.89 -20.84 -3.43
N PRO A 62 -0.16 -20.14 -2.95
CA PRO A 62 -1.48 -20.72 -2.85
C PRO A 62 -2.00 -21.12 -4.24
N LEU A 63 -2.84 -22.16 -4.28
CA LEU A 63 -3.35 -22.76 -5.52
C LEU A 63 -4.19 -21.79 -6.37
N ASP A 64 -4.88 -20.85 -5.74
CA ASP A 64 -5.81 -19.96 -6.45
C ASP A 64 -5.75 -18.51 -5.97
N ILE A 65 -4.81 -17.76 -6.53
CA ILE A 65 -4.68 -16.31 -6.30
C ILE A 65 -5.86 -15.51 -6.89
N VAL A 66 -6.57 -16.06 -7.90
CA VAL A 66 -7.71 -15.37 -8.53
C VAL A 66 -8.92 -15.38 -7.60
N VAL A 67 -9.14 -16.47 -6.89
CA VAL A 67 -10.19 -16.54 -5.84
C VAL A 67 -9.88 -15.53 -4.73
N SER A 68 -8.64 -15.47 -4.25
CA SER A 68 -8.23 -14.49 -3.25
C SER A 68 -8.45 -13.04 -3.71
N LEU A 69 -8.20 -12.73 -4.98
CA LEU A 69 -8.49 -11.41 -5.55
C LEU A 69 -10.00 -11.13 -5.55
N PHE A 70 -10.80 -12.10 -5.98
CA PHE A 70 -12.26 -11.94 -6.02
C PHE A 70 -12.83 -11.69 -4.62
N GLU A 71 -12.41 -12.47 -3.63
CA GLU A 71 -12.84 -12.32 -2.24
C GLU A 71 -12.45 -10.95 -1.67
N ASN A 72 -11.20 -10.53 -1.87
CA ASN A 72 -10.74 -9.21 -1.43
C ASN A 72 -11.52 -8.07 -2.10
N MET A 73 -11.77 -8.15 -3.41
CA MET A 73 -12.59 -7.16 -4.11
C MET A 73 -14.01 -7.12 -3.57
N HIS A 74 -14.63 -8.29 -3.34
CA HIS A 74 -15.98 -8.38 -2.80
C HIS A 74 -16.07 -7.76 -1.40
N VAL A 75 -15.11 -8.07 -0.52
CA VAL A 75 -15.05 -7.53 0.85
C VAL A 75 -14.92 -6.02 0.82
N VAL A 76 -13.89 -5.50 0.15
CA VAL A 76 -13.61 -4.05 0.10
C VAL A 76 -14.77 -3.28 -0.54
N PHE A 77 -15.34 -3.80 -1.64
CA PHE A 77 -16.48 -3.17 -2.30
C PHE A 77 -17.70 -3.13 -1.39
N THR A 78 -18.02 -4.23 -0.71
CA THR A 78 -19.18 -4.33 0.18
C THR A 78 -19.04 -3.41 1.39
N GLU A 79 -17.84 -3.34 1.99
CA GLU A 79 -17.56 -2.45 3.10
C GLU A 79 -17.75 -0.97 2.70
N GLU A 80 -17.19 -0.54 1.58
CA GLU A 80 -17.30 0.83 1.11
C GLU A 80 -18.73 1.17 0.65
N LEU A 81 -19.44 0.25 0.01
CA LEU A 81 -20.87 0.43 -0.30
C LEU A 81 -21.72 0.59 0.96
N ASN A 82 -21.50 -0.24 1.98
CA ASN A 82 -22.20 -0.15 3.25
C ASN A 82 -21.94 1.17 3.99
N LYS A 83 -20.70 1.65 3.93
CA LYS A 83 -20.27 2.89 4.55
C LYS A 83 -20.83 4.14 3.88
N HIS A 84 -20.86 4.16 2.56
CA HIS A 84 -21.26 5.32 1.78
C HIS A 84 -22.72 5.27 1.27
N LYS A 85 -23.36 4.07 1.30
CA LYS A 85 -24.74 3.85 0.87
C LYS A 85 -25.04 4.26 -0.57
N GLN A 86 -24.02 4.25 -1.44
CA GLN A 86 -24.18 4.60 -2.84
C GLN A 86 -23.20 3.79 -3.72
N LEU A 87 -23.59 3.56 -4.96
CA LEU A 87 -22.71 3.00 -5.99
C LEU A 87 -21.78 4.09 -6.49
N PHE A 88 -20.51 3.74 -6.64
CA PHE A 88 -19.44 4.64 -7.11
C PHE A 88 -18.82 4.18 -8.45
N SER A 89 -19.41 3.18 -9.07
CA SER A 89 -19.01 2.66 -10.38
C SER A 89 -20.17 1.90 -11.06
N SER A 90 -20.07 1.69 -12.38
CA SER A 90 -20.98 0.82 -13.10
C SER A 90 -20.56 -0.66 -12.98
N PRO A 91 -21.48 -1.62 -13.22
CA PRO A 91 -21.13 -3.04 -13.29
C PRO A 91 -20.08 -3.37 -14.35
N GLU A 92 -20.13 -2.65 -15.49
CA GLU A 92 -19.20 -2.80 -16.60
C GLU A 92 -17.78 -2.40 -16.17
N GLU A 93 -17.65 -1.23 -15.52
CA GLU A 93 -16.36 -0.74 -15.01
C GLU A 93 -15.77 -1.69 -13.95
N LEU A 94 -16.61 -2.24 -13.07
CA LEU A 94 -16.18 -3.24 -12.09
C LEU A 94 -15.69 -4.52 -12.77
N THR A 95 -16.39 -4.96 -13.82
CA THR A 95 -16.00 -6.17 -14.57
C THR A 95 -14.69 -5.96 -15.31
N GLU A 96 -14.50 -4.81 -15.97
CA GLU A 96 -13.25 -4.46 -16.67
C GLU A 96 -12.07 -4.48 -15.69
N ILE A 97 -12.18 -3.76 -14.58
CA ILE A 97 -11.10 -3.64 -13.61
C ILE A 97 -10.78 -4.96 -12.91
N TYR A 98 -11.79 -5.81 -12.67
CA TYR A 98 -11.61 -7.16 -12.16
C TYR A 98 -10.81 -8.03 -13.13
N ASN A 99 -11.17 -8.00 -14.43
CA ASN A 99 -10.45 -8.76 -15.45
C ASN A 99 -8.98 -8.32 -15.58
N ASP A 100 -8.71 -7.03 -15.48
CA ASP A 100 -7.34 -6.50 -15.43
C ASP A 100 -6.59 -7.06 -14.21
N GLY A 101 -7.24 -7.07 -13.05
CA GLY A 101 -6.68 -7.67 -11.83
C GLY A 101 -6.37 -9.15 -11.99
N VAL A 102 -7.29 -9.93 -12.58
CA VAL A 102 -7.08 -11.36 -12.87
C VAL A 102 -5.86 -11.57 -13.75
N ASN A 103 -5.69 -10.76 -14.80
CA ASN A 103 -4.54 -10.86 -15.69
C ASN A 103 -3.23 -10.55 -14.94
N ILE A 104 -3.23 -9.54 -14.08
CA ILE A 104 -2.06 -9.16 -13.27
C ILE A 104 -1.68 -10.28 -12.30
N VAL A 105 -2.64 -10.82 -11.52
CA VAL A 105 -2.32 -11.84 -10.51
C VAL A 105 -1.90 -13.16 -11.16
N LYS A 106 -2.48 -13.53 -12.31
CA LYS A 106 -2.03 -14.69 -13.09
C LYS A 106 -0.61 -14.49 -13.61
N PHE A 107 -0.29 -13.33 -14.18
CA PHE A 107 1.06 -13.01 -14.63
C PHE A 107 2.09 -13.13 -13.50
N ILE A 108 1.75 -12.66 -12.30
CA ILE A 108 2.61 -12.75 -11.11
C ILE A 108 2.73 -14.22 -10.67
N HIS A 109 1.62 -14.96 -10.64
CA HIS A 109 1.59 -16.37 -10.25
C HIS A 109 2.46 -17.23 -11.16
N ASP A 110 2.36 -17.06 -12.47
CA ASP A 110 3.17 -17.80 -13.45
C ASP A 110 4.69 -17.54 -13.29
N ARG A 111 5.05 -16.43 -12.65
CA ARG A 111 6.43 -15.97 -12.49
C ARG A 111 6.83 -15.75 -11.03
N TRP A 112 6.14 -16.42 -10.12
CA TRP A 112 6.30 -16.17 -8.68
C TRP A 112 7.76 -16.32 -8.20
N LEU A 113 8.51 -17.28 -8.70
CA LEU A 113 9.92 -17.49 -8.37
C LEU A 113 10.80 -16.28 -8.74
N THR A 114 10.42 -15.51 -9.76
CA THR A 114 11.14 -14.29 -10.16
C THR A 114 10.91 -13.16 -9.17
N TYR A 115 9.68 -13.03 -8.67
CA TYR A 115 9.28 -11.93 -7.79
C TYR A 115 9.41 -12.25 -6.30
N TYR A 116 9.29 -13.53 -5.92
CA TYR A 116 9.18 -14.00 -4.55
C TYR A 116 10.20 -15.10 -4.22
N ASN A 117 11.48 -14.82 -4.47
CA ASN A 117 12.55 -15.70 -4.00
C ASN A 117 12.89 -15.36 -2.54
N PHE A 118 12.56 -16.28 -1.63
CA PHE A 118 12.69 -16.08 -0.18
C PHE A 118 13.89 -16.81 0.46
N ASN A 119 14.80 -17.41 -0.31
CA ASN A 119 15.86 -18.27 0.23
C ASN A 119 16.72 -17.63 1.31
N ASP A 120 16.95 -16.32 1.23
CA ASP A 120 17.79 -15.57 2.18
C ASP A 120 16.99 -14.58 3.03
N ILE A 121 15.64 -14.68 3.02
CA ILE A 121 14.79 -13.80 3.80
C ILE A 121 14.58 -14.40 5.19
N GLU A 122 14.79 -13.58 6.23
CA GLU A 122 14.59 -13.91 7.64
C GLU A 122 13.15 -13.65 8.08
N SER A 123 12.60 -12.48 7.69
CA SER A 123 11.21 -12.11 8.00
C SER A 123 10.56 -11.30 6.88
N VAL A 124 9.24 -11.36 6.86
CA VAL A 124 8.37 -10.53 6.01
C VAL A 124 7.30 -9.91 6.89
N ASP A 125 7.26 -8.58 6.93
CA ASP A 125 6.25 -7.80 7.62
C ASP A 125 5.39 -7.06 6.59
N ILE A 126 4.08 -7.03 6.79
CA ILE A 126 3.12 -6.30 5.95
C ILE A 126 2.44 -5.21 6.76
N GLU A 127 2.07 -4.12 6.08
CA GLU A 127 1.43 -2.95 6.72
C GLU A 127 2.17 -2.48 7.98
N LEU A 128 3.51 -2.49 7.93
CA LEU A 128 4.34 -2.14 9.09
C LEU A 128 4.15 -0.66 9.44
N PRO A 129 3.57 -0.35 10.61
CA PRO A 129 3.43 1.02 11.06
C PRO A 129 4.77 1.57 11.54
N ILE A 130 5.13 2.76 11.07
CA ILE A 130 6.29 3.50 11.55
C ILE A 130 5.82 4.78 12.20
N ASP A 131 6.13 4.93 13.49
CA ASP A 131 5.94 6.17 14.23
C ASP A 131 7.27 6.94 14.29
N ILE A 132 7.34 8.04 13.57
CA ILE A 132 8.49 8.93 13.61
C ILE A 132 8.13 10.12 14.50
N ALA A 133 8.78 10.22 15.67
CA ALA A 133 8.66 11.41 16.52
C ALA A 133 9.61 12.49 15.98
N PRO A 134 9.10 13.56 15.35
CA PRO A 134 9.95 14.54 14.68
C PRO A 134 10.78 15.40 15.63
N ASN A 135 10.44 15.41 16.92
CA ASN A 135 11.17 16.20 17.89
C ASN A 135 10.90 15.70 19.31
N ALA A 136 11.95 15.35 20.06
CA ALA A 136 11.87 14.97 21.48
C ALA A 136 11.22 16.06 22.37
N ASN A 137 11.27 17.33 21.94
CA ASN A 137 10.68 18.47 22.66
C ASN A 137 9.21 18.73 22.30
N LYS A 138 8.63 17.99 21.33
CA LYS A 138 7.20 18.07 20.95
C LYS A 138 6.60 16.66 20.84
N PRO A 139 6.44 15.95 21.94
CA PRO A 139 5.97 14.55 21.92
C PRO A 139 4.54 14.38 21.43
N SER A 140 3.77 15.47 21.24
CA SER A 140 2.39 15.45 20.78
C SER A 140 2.21 15.35 19.25
N LEU A 141 3.30 15.40 18.47
CA LEU A 141 3.25 15.30 17.02
C LEU A 141 3.96 14.03 16.55
N LYS A 142 3.21 13.09 16.00
CA LYS A 142 3.73 11.84 15.44
C LYS A 142 3.50 11.81 13.94
N PHE A 143 4.54 11.48 13.18
CA PHE A 143 4.42 11.16 11.78
C PHE A 143 4.24 9.65 11.65
N VAL A 144 3.14 9.23 11.00
CA VAL A 144 2.81 7.82 10.82
C VAL A 144 2.90 7.47 9.33
N ALA A 145 3.69 6.47 9.01
CA ALA A 145 3.71 5.83 7.69
C ALA A 145 3.42 4.34 7.84
N TYR A 146 2.80 3.76 6.82
CA TYR A 146 2.61 2.32 6.71
C TYR A 146 3.44 1.86 5.53
N LEU A 147 4.28 0.85 5.74
CA LEU A 147 5.07 0.22 4.70
C LEU A 147 4.32 -1.01 4.22
N ASP A 148 4.03 -1.09 2.94
CA ASP A 148 3.24 -2.19 2.37
C ASP A 148 3.88 -3.54 2.67
N VAL A 149 5.19 -3.64 2.44
CA VAL A 149 5.98 -4.85 2.68
C VAL A 149 7.39 -4.50 3.11
N VAL A 150 7.86 -5.13 4.16
CA VAL A 150 9.26 -5.06 4.61
C VAL A 150 9.85 -6.46 4.63
N LYS A 151 10.91 -6.68 3.87
CA LYS A 151 11.67 -7.94 3.83
C LYS A 151 13.01 -7.75 4.53
N LYS A 152 13.27 -8.53 5.56
CA LYS A 152 14.57 -8.57 6.22
C LYS A 152 15.34 -9.79 5.77
N TYR A 153 16.56 -9.60 5.32
CA TYR A 153 17.44 -10.67 4.84
C TYR A 153 18.44 -11.09 5.94
N LYS A 154 18.89 -12.35 5.89
CA LYS A 154 19.88 -12.91 6.83
C LYS A 154 21.19 -12.13 6.90
N ASN A 155 21.56 -11.41 5.84
CA ASN A 155 22.72 -10.51 5.79
C ASN A 155 22.42 -9.11 6.35
N HIS A 156 21.34 -8.93 7.10
CA HIS A 156 20.86 -7.66 7.68
C HIS A 156 20.39 -6.62 6.63
N ARG A 157 20.33 -6.95 5.33
CA ARG A 157 19.72 -6.07 4.34
C ARG A 157 18.23 -5.99 4.57
N VAL A 158 17.67 -4.78 4.51
CA VAL A 158 16.23 -4.54 4.54
C VAL A 158 15.78 -4.03 3.18
N VAL A 159 14.70 -4.60 2.65
CA VAL A 159 14.05 -4.15 1.42
C VAL A 159 12.61 -3.79 1.73
N ILE A 160 12.23 -2.58 1.35
CA ILE A 160 10.86 -2.10 1.41
C ILE A 160 10.29 -2.21 0.01
N GLN A 161 9.13 -2.80 -0.10
CA GLN A 161 8.40 -2.93 -1.34
C GLN A 161 7.06 -2.24 -1.18
N ASP A 162 6.74 -1.33 -2.09
CA ASP A 162 5.50 -0.59 -2.14
C ASP A 162 4.73 -1.00 -3.40
N TYR A 163 3.45 -1.36 -3.25
CA TYR A 163 2.60 -1.76 -4.35
C TYR A 163 1.79 -0.55 -4.84
N LYS A 164 1.92 -0.23 -6.11
CA LYS A 164 1.13 0.82 -6.73
C LYS A 164 0.36 0.29 -7.92
N THR A 165 -0.92 0.53 -7.93
CA THR A 165 -1.79 0.24 -9.07
C THR A 165 -2.01 1.53 -9.87
N SER A 166 -1.84 1.47 -11.19
CA SER A 166 -2.05 2.59 -12.09
C SER A 166 -2.66 2.11 -13.39
N LYS A 167 -3.69 2.80 -13.90
CA LYS A 167 -4.33 2.49 -15.18
C LYS A 167 -3.37 2.69 -16.36
N ASP A 168 -2.59 3.76 -16.32
CA ASP A 168 -1.74 4.18 -17.45
C ASP A 168 -0.26 3.80 -17.26
N GLY A 169 0.03 2.99 -16.21
CA GLY A 169 1.41 2.71 -15.80
C GLY A 169 2.11 3.91 -15.18
N TRP A 170 3.39 3.74 -14.87
CA TRP A 170 4.21 4.76 -14.24
C TRP A 170 5.05 5.48 -15.29
N ASN A 171 4.97 6.80 -15.32
CA ASN A 171 5.90 7.59 -16.12
C ASN A 171 7.24 7.76 -15.38
N ARG A 172 8.31 8.06 -16.13
CA ARG A 172 9.68 8.21 -15.59
C ARG A 172 9.82 9.26 -14.48
N PHE A 173 8.92 10.25 -14.43
CA PHE A 173 8.96 11.30 -13.40
C PHE A 173 8.37 10.78 -12.08
N GLN A 174 7.32 9.97 -12.15
CA GLN A 174 6.74 9.33 -10.98
C GLN A 174 7.73 8.34 -10.35
N ILE A 175 8.41 7.51 -11.18
CA ILE A 175 9.45 6.59 -10.72
C ILE A 175 10.57 7.35 -9.99
N ASN A 176 11.01 8.49 -10.50
CA ASN A 176 12.08 9.27 -9.89
C ASN A 176 11.68 9.95 -8.57
N ASP A 177 10.43 10.37 -8.42
CA ASP A 177 9.95 10.96 -7.16
C ASP A 177 9.78 9.90 -6.06
N GLU A 178 9.33 8.71 -6.42
CA GLU A 178 9.14 7.62 -5.47
C GLU A 178 10.46 6.95 -5.06
N SER A 179 11.45 6.88 -5.94
CA SER A 179 12.78 6.38 -5.59
C SER A 179 13.51 7.26 -4.55
N LYS A 180 13.18 8.55 -4.47
CA LYS A 180 13.66 9.42 -3.38
C LYS A 180 13.01 9.07 -2.04
N ILE A 181 11.76 8.67 -2.03
CA ILE A 181 11.05 8.24 -0.83
C ILE A 181 11.63 6.91 -0.33
N GLU A 182 11.91 6.00 -1.23
CA GLU A 182 12.56 4.72 -0.92
C GLU A 182 13.94 4.92 -0.26
N LEU A 183 14.75 5.84 -0.77
CA LEU A 183 16.04 6.21 -0.20
C LEU A 183 15.91 6.89 1.17
N ASP A 184 14.97 7.79 1.36
CA ASP A 184 14.76 8.49 2.63
C ASP A 184 14.22 7.54 3.72
N ILE A 185 13.36 6.60 3.35
CA ILE A 185 12.86 5.55 4.25
C ILE A 185 13.98 4.55 4.58
N HIS A 186 14.81 4.16 3.63
CA HIS A 186 16.00 3.33 3.89
C HIS A 186 16.95 3.97 4.90
N SER A 187 17.19 5.26 4.81
CA SER A 187 18.03 6.00 5.75
C SER A 187 17.43 6.08 7.17
N LEU A 188 16.11 6.08 7.26
CA LEU A 188 15.39 6.07 8.53
C LEU A 188 15.38 4.66 9.14
N LEU A 189 15.15 3.61 8.37
CA LEU A 189 15.13 2.23 8.86
C LEU A 189 16.51 1.73 9.27
N SER A 190 17.57 2.13 8.60
CA SER A 190 18.95 1.77 9.03
C SER A 190 19.30 2.27 10.42
N LYS A 191 18.65 3.35 10.88
CA LYS A 191 18.80 3.87 12.25
C LYS A 191 17.95 3.14 13.30
N TRP A 192 16.94 2.36 12.86
CA TRP A 192 16.05 1.63 13.77
C TRP A 192 16.43 0.16 13.95
N TYR A 193 17.18 -0.41 13.01
CA TYR A 193 17.61 -1.82 13.03
C TYR A 193 19.11 -1.99 13.30
N SER A 194 19.85 -0.89 13.54
CA SER A 194 21.23 -0.90 14.03
C SER A 194 21.27 -0.71 15.56
#